data_c531c1af3ca9c736f44116862cc26e95
#
_entry.id   c531c1af3ca9c736f44116862cc26e95
#
_cell.length_a   1.000
_cell.length_b   1.000
_cell.length_c   1.000
_cell.angle_alpha   90.00
_cell.angle_beta   90.00
_cell.angle_gamma   90.00
#
_symmetry.space_group_name_H-M   'P 1'
#
loop_
_entity.id
_entity.type
_entity.pdbx_description
1 polymer ?
#
loop_
_entity_poly.entity_id
_entity_poly.type
_entity_poly.pdbx_seq_one_letter_code
_entity_poly.pdbx_strand_id
1 'polypeptide(L)'
;VAMAMQGSSIAGVDVGGADIKLNEDGSYTLALGCADMGTGCDTILAQMAADCLETRMENIVVFSVDTDISPYDSGSYASATTYTTGMAVMKACEELRKKICEVGAEMLETDVDKVASDGSSVYVEGEDEEKKVSLEQVALKSTFFNNIELQVTKSHSSPLSPPPFMVGMAEVEVDTETGNVDLLDYVAVVDCGTPINPNLARVQTEGGIAQGIGMALFEDVQYTDKGKVRNNSFMQYKIPTRMDVGNIRVDFECSYEQTGPFGAKSIGELVIDTPCPAIAEAVYNATGVRVRELPITPEKIAMGILNKKGTDKNS
;
A
#
# COMPACT_ATOMS: atom_id res chain seq x y z
N VAL A 1 12.81 15.08 -14.58
CA VAL A 1 11.43 14.90 -14.10
C VAL A 1 10.79 13.76 -14.89
N ALA A 2 10.11 12.86 -14.20
CA ALA A 2 9.34 11.79 -14.81
C ALA A 2 7.95 11.70 -14.15
N MET A 3 7.01 11.14 -14.88
CA MET A 3 5.65 10.90 -14.37
C MET A 3 5.25 9.47 -14.72
N ALA A 4 4.59 8.81 -13.78
CA ALA A 4 4.09 7.46 -13.95
C ALA A 4 2.66 7.33 -13.42
N MET A 5 1.99 6.29 -13.88
CA MET A 5 0.72 5.81 -13.35
C MET A 5 0.66 4.29 -13.41
N GLN A 6 -0.14 3.71 -12.52
CA GLN A 6 -0.42 2.28 -12.49
C GLN A 6 -1.90 2.05 -12.19
N GLY A 7 -2.38 0.82 -12.24
CA GLY A 7 -3.71 0.47 -11.76
C GLY A 7 -3.74 0.20 -10.26
N SER A 8 -4.92 0.30 -9.64
CA SER A 8 -5.20 -0.19 -8.29
C SER A 8 -5.92 -1.52 -8.41
N SER A 9 -5.19 -2.63 -8.39
CA SER A 9 -5.66 -3.98 -8.71
C SER A 9 -5.88 -4.26 -10.21
N ILE A 10 -6.14 -5.52 -10.56
CA ILE A 10 -6.60 -5.92 -11.89
C ILE A 10 -8.12 -6.02 -11.88
N ALA A 11 -8.77 -5.12 -12.62
CA ALA A 11 -10.22 -5.00 -12.65
C ALA A 11 -10.93 -6.31 -13.00
N GLY A 12 -11.87 -6.74 -12.18
CA GLY A 12 -12.65 -7.96 -12.37
C GLY A 12 -11.89 -9.28 -12.16
N VAL A 13 -10.63 -9.23 -11.72
CA VAL A 13 -9.78 -10.41 -11.49
C VAL A 13 -9.41 -10.53 -10.02
N ASP A 14 -8.90 -9.45 -9.43
CA ASP A 14 -8.44 -9.48 -8.05
C ASP A 14 -9.61 -9.55 -7.08
N VAL A 15 -9.45 -10.37 -6.04
CA VAL A 15 -10.41 -10.57 -4.97
C VAL A 15 -9.71 -10.39 -3.64
N GLY A 16 -10.22 -9.50 -2.81
CA GLY A 16 -9.85 -9.36 -1.41
C GLY A 16 -10.88 -10.00 -0.51
N GLY A 17 -10.44 -10.65 0.57
CA GLY A 17 -11.29 -11.30 1.55
C GLY A 17 -11.01 -10.83 2.98
N ALA A 18 -12.06 -10.56 3.75
CA ALA A 18 -11.98 -10.22 5.15
C ALA A 18 -13.10 -10.93 5.94
N ASP A 19 -12.75 -11.40 7.12
CA ASP A 19 -13.67 -11.93 8.12
C ASP A 19 -13.51 -11.12 9.42
N ILE A 20 -14.60 -10.64 9.97
CA ILE A 20 -14.62 -9.88 11.21
C ILE A 20 -15.60 -10.48 12.20
N LYS A 21 -15.15 -10.69 13.44
CA LYS A 21 -15.93 -11.26 14.53
C LYS A 21 -15.89 -10.36 15.76
N LEU A 22 -17.03 -10.15 16.41
CA LEU A 22 -17.11 -9.60 17.77
C LEU A 22 -16.85 -10.73 18.77
N ASN A 23 -15.84 -10.57 19.61
CA ASN A 23 -15.49 -11.50 20.67
C ASN A 23 -16.32 -11.26 21.94
N GLU A 24 -16.34 -12.25 22.84
CA GLU A 24 -17.13 -12.22 24.07
C GLU A 24 -16.70 -11.13 25.06
N ASP A 25 -15.47 -10.61 24.94
CA ASP A 25 -14.91 -9.51 25.73
C ASP A 25 -15.14 -8.12 25.12
N GLY A 26 -15.89 -8.04 24.01
CA GLY A 26 -16.13 -6.78 23.29
C GLY A 26 -15.02 -6.38 22.34
N SER A 27 -13.93 -7.15 22.24
CA SER A 27 -12.90 -6.96 21.22
C SER A 27 -13.31 -7.57 19.88
N TYR A 28 -12.52 -7.31 18.82
CA TYR A 28 -12.77 -7.85 17.49
C TYR A 28 -11.60 -8.69 17.00
N THR A 29 -11.89 -9.77 16.31
CA THR A 29 -10.90 -10.52 15.52
C THR A 29 -11.12 -10.24 14.05
N LEU A 30 -10.09 -9.72 13.38
CA LEU A 30 -10.08 -9.48 11.94
C LEU A 30 -9.16 -10.50 11.26
N ALA A 31 -9.74 -11.47 10.55
CA ALA A 31 -8.98 -12.42 9.75
C ALA A 31 -8.88 -11.96 8.29
N LEU A 32 -7.68 -11.96 7.77
CA LEU A 32 -7.32 -11.44 6.44
C LEU A 32 -6.67 -12.52 5.58
N GLY A 33 -7.00 -12.55 4.30
CA GLY A 33 -6.36 -13.44 3.34
C GLY A 33 -5.06 -12.88 2.75
N CYS A 34 -4.81 -11.57 2.86
CA CYS A 34 -3.60 -10.93 2.37
C CYS A 34 -2.43 -11.05 3.36
N ALA A 35 -1.19 -11.06 2.83
CA ALA A 35 0.03 -11.14 3.62
C ALA A 35 0.67 -9.77 3.82
N ASP A 36 1.05 -9.43 5.06
CA ASP A 36 1.94 -8.31 5.31
C ASP A 36 3.40 -8.72 5.03
N MET A 37 3.93 -8.25 3.93
CA MET A 37 5.31 -8.48 3.51
C MET A 37 6.24 -7.29 3.84
N GLY A 38 5.85 -6.44 4.80
CA GLY A 38 6.53 -5.20 5.16
C GLY A 38 5.82 -3.94 4.67
N THR A 39 4.66 -4.08 4.04
CA THR A 39 3.84 -2.96 3.54
C THR A 39 3.03 -2.27 4.63
N GLY A 40 2.86 -2.92 5.79
CA GLY A 40 2.00 -2.44 6.87
C GLY A 40 0.51 -2.67 6.62
N CYS A 41 0.15 -3.63 5.75
CA CYS A 41 -1.26 -3.87 5.40
C CYS A 41 -2.09 -4.33 6.60
N ASP A 42 -1.55 -5.15 7.50
CA ASP A 42 -2.25 -5.55 8.73
C ASP A 42 -2.64 -4.32 9.56
N THR A 43 -1.74 -3.36 9.67
CA THR A 43 -1.98 -2.10 10.40
C THR A 43 -3.06 -1.25 9.73
N ILE A 44 -2.97 -1.01 8.42
CA ILE A 44 -3.94 -0.14 7.74
C ILE A 44 -5.33 -0.76 7.64
N LEU A 45 -5.42 -2.09 7.48
CA LEU A 45 -6.70 -2.79 7.45
C LEU A 45 -7.36 -2.83 8.84
N ALA A 46 -6.56 -2.93 9.92
CA ALA A 46 -7.05 -2.74 11.28
C ALA A 46 -7.53 -1.30 11.53
N GLN A 47 -6.83 -0.29 11.02
CA GLN A 47 -7.29 1.11 11.10
C GLN A 47 -8.62 1.31 10.38
N MET A 48 -8.78 0.75 9.17
CA MET A 48 -10.07 0.80 8.45
C MET A 48 -11.19 0.11 9.24
N ALA A 49 -10.92 -1.06 9.83
CA ALA A 49 -11.90 -1.77 10.65
C ALA A 49 -12.28 -0.97 11.89
N ALA A 50 -11.30 -0.38 12.57
CA ALA A 50 -11.53 0.45 13.75
C ALA A 50 -12.40 1.66 13.45
N ASP A 51 -12.13 2.36 12.33
CA ASP A 51 -12.94 3.50 11.88
C ASP A 51 -14.39 3.08 11.53
N CYS A 52 -14.56 1.96 10.78
CA CYS A 52 -15.89 1.45 10.44
C CYS A 52 -16.72 1.03 11.66
N LEU A 53 -16.07 0.48 12.68
CA LEU A 53 -16.70 0.00 13.92
C LEU A 53 -16.74 1.08 15.01
N GLU A 54 -16.21 2.27 14.75
CA GLU A 54 -16.08 3.38 15.70
C GLU A 54 -15.37 2.99 16.99
N THR A 55 -14.41 2.06 16.91
CA THR A 55 -13.69 1.51 18.06
C THR A 55 -12.21 1.91 18.02
N ARG A 56 -11.49 1.58 19.08
CA ARG A 56 -10.04 1.83 19.16
C ARG A 56 -9.30 0.70 18.45
N MET A 57 -8.19 1.04 17.81
CA MET A 57 -7.35 0.08 17.11
C MET A 57 -6.86 -1.06 18.02
N GLU A 58 -6.61 -0.76 19.30
CA GLU A 58 -6.19 -1.76 20.30
C GLU A 58 -7.24 -2.85 20.55
N ASN A 59 -8.50 -2.61 20.18
CA ASN A 59 -9.58 -3.58 20.27
C ASN A 59 -9.68 -4.51 19.04
N ILE A 60 -8.85 -4.28 18.00
CA ILE A 60 -8.82 -5.12 16.80
C ILE A 60 -7.62 -6.06 16.87
N VAL A 61 -7.87 -7.35 16.97
CA VAL A 61 -6.85 -8.40 16.87
C VAL A 61 -6.79 -8.88 15.43
N VAL A 62 -5.69 -8.60 14.74
CA VAL A 62 -5.48 -9.04 13.36
C VAL A 62 -4.92 -10.46 13.35
N PHE A 63 -5.51 -11.29 12.51
CA PHE A 63 -5.04 -12.63 12.18
C PHE A 63 -4.94 -12.76 10.67
N SER A 64 -3.73 -12.89 10.15
CA SER A 64 -3.50 -12.91 8.70
C SER A 64 -2.72 -14.15 8.26
N VAL A 65 -2.87 -14.50 6.98
CA VAL A 65 -2.09 -15.50 6.24
C VAL A 65 -2.08 -16.94 6.76
N ASP A 66 -3.13 -17.36 7.42
CA ASP A 66 -3.33 -18.78 7.68
C ASP A 66 -4.37 -19.34 6.70
N THR A 67 -3.94 -20.14 5.75
CA THR A 67 -4.82 -20.68 4.69
C THR A 67 -5.87 -21.65 5.20
N ASP A 68 -5.79 -22.11 6.43
CA ASP A 68 -6.78 -22.99 7.03
C ASP A 68 -8.01 -22.22 7.55
N ILE A 69 -7.83 -20.91 7.87
CA ILE A 69 -8.90 -20.12 8.50
C ILE A 69 -9.12 -18.76 7.82
N SER A 70 -8.13 -18.20 7.13
CA SER A 70 -8.28 -16.91 6.44
C SER A 70 -9.21 -17.02 5.23
N PRO A 71 -10.04 -16.00 4.95
CA PRO A 71 -10.82 -15.96 3.72
C PRO A 71 -9.91 -15.89 2.49
N TYR A 72 -10.45 -16.29 1.33
CA TYR A 72 -9.71 -16.25 0.08
C TYR A 72 -9.35 -14.80 -0.29
N ASP A 73 -8.08 -14.62 -0.66
CA ASP A 73 -7.53 -13.40 -1.23
C ASP A 73 -6.62 -13.80 -2.39
N SER A 74 -6.67 -13.07 -3.50
CA SER A 74 -5.89 -13.41 -4.68
C SER A 74 -4.41 -13.04 -4.57
N GLY A 75 -4.04 -12.26 -3.57
CA GLY A 75 -2.68 -11.78 -3.30
C GLY A 75 -2.49 -10.29 -3.54
N SER A 76 -1.33 -9.79 -3.13
CA SER A 76 -1.02 -8.35 -3.14
C SER A 76 -0.44 -7.83 -4.46
N TYR A 77 -0.37 -8.66 -5.52
CA TYR A 77 0.11 -8.23 -6.83
C TYR A 77 -0.79 -7.13 -7.43
N ALA A 78 -0.29 -6.41 -8.42
CA ALA A 78 -0.94 -5.22 -8.98
C ALA A 78 -1.36 -4.20 -7.90
N SER A 79 -0.67 -4.22 -6.74
CA SER A 79 -0.90 -3.33 -5.61
C SER A 79 -2.35 -3.37 -5.07
N ALA A 80 -2.98 -4.55 -5.06
CA ALA A 80 -4.41 -4.71 -4.85
C ALA A 80 -4.87 -4.50 -3.39
N THR A 81 -4.01 -4.80 -2.39
CA THR A 81 -4.42 -5.00 -1.00
C THR A 81 -5.20 -3.83 -0.41
N THR A 82 -4.64 -2.62 -0.42
CA THR A 82 -5.32 -1.44 0.17
C THR A 82 -6.68 -1.21 -0.47
N TYR A 83 -6.74 -1.25 -1.79
CA TYR A 83 -7.95 -0.93 -2.55
C TYR A 83 -8.99 -2.06 -2.48
N THR A 84 -8.59 -3.31 -2.73
CA THR A 84 -9.52 -4.43 -2.87
C THR A 84 -9.86 -5.08 -1.52
N THR A 85 -8.83 -5.44 -0.73
CA THR A 85 -9.07 -6.05 0.59
C THR A 85 -9.60 -5.03 1.59
N GLY A 86 -9.19 -3.75 1.49
CA GLY A 86 -9.78 -2.66 2.28
C GLY A 86 -11.29 -2.51 2.08
N MET A 87 -11.78 -2.64 0.84
CA MET A 87 -13.23 -2.65 0.56
C MET A 87 -13.94 -3.89 1.12
N ALA A 88 -13.26 -5.05 1.17
CA ALA A 88 -13.82 -6.23 1.82
C ALA A 88 -13.95 -6.02 3.34
N VAL A 89 -12.94 -5.42 3.98
CA VAL A 89 -12.97 -5.05 5.40
C VAL A 89 -14.12 -4.08 5.69
N MET A 90 -14.26 -3.00 4.93
CA MET A 90 -15.36 -2.05 5.12
C MET A 90 -16.72 -2.73 5.07
N LYS A 91 -16.97 -3.53 4.02
CA LYS A 91 -18.24 -4.26 3.85
C LYS A 91 -18.52 -5.25 4.98
N ALA A 92 -17.48 -5.93 5.48
CA ALA A 92 -17.63 -6.87 6.58
C ALA A 92 -17.96 -6.14 7.88
N CYS A 93 -17.26 -5.04 8.17
CA CYS A 93 -17.49 -4.21 9.35
C CYS A 93 -18.86 -3.54 9.35
N GLU A 94 -19.29 -2.98 8.22
CA GLU A 94 -20.61 -2.36 8.08
C GLU A 94 -21.75 -3.36 8.34
N GLU A 95 -21.62 -4.58 7.84
CA GLU A 95 -22.63 -5.62 8.09
C GLU A 95 -22.57 -6.15 9.52
N LEU A 96 -21.37 -6.31 10.09
CA LEU A 96 -21.23 -6.71 11.50
C LEU A 96 -21.86 -5.66 12.42
N ARG A 97 -21.61 -4.36 12.17
CA ARG A 97 -22.21 -3.27 12.93
C ARG A 97 -23.73 -3.31 12.90
N LYS A 98 -24.33 -3.61 11.75
CA LYS A 98 -25.79 -3.80 11.65
C LYS A 98 -26.28 -4.94 12.55
N LYS A 99 -25.62 -6.10 12.50
CA LYS A 99 -25.97 -7.24 13.35
C LYS A 99 -25.81 -6.92 14.85
N ILE A 100 -24.78 -6.18 15.23
CA ILE A 100 -24.56 -5.69 16.59
C ILE A 100 -25.72 -4.79 17.03
N CYS A 101 -26.13 -3.86 16.18
CA CYS A 101 -27.28 -2.99 16.45
C CYS A 101 -28.60 -3.75 16.54
N GLU A 102 -28.82 -4.80 15.73
CA GLU A 102 -30.02 -5.66 15.80
C GLU A 102 -30.13 -6.34 17.16
N VAL A 103 -29.05 -6.95 17.66
CA VAL A 103 -29.03 -7.58 18.99
C VAL A 103 -29.14 -6.54 20.11
N GLY A 104 -28.48 -5.40 19.97
CA GLY A 104 -28.58 -4.30 20.92
C GLY A 104 -30.00 -3.73 21.00
N ALA A 105 -30.70 -3.58 19.90
CA ALA A 105 -32.09 -3.12 19.84
C ALA A 105 -33.04 -4.10 20.55
N GLU A 106 -32.83 -5.42 20.34
CA GLU A 106 -33.56 -6.48 21.08
C GLU A 106 -33.38 -6.32 22.60
N MET A 107 -32.13 -6.10 23.05
CA MET A 107 -31.80 -5.94 24.47
C MET A 107 -32.36 -4.66 25.10
N LEU A 108 -32.45 -3.59 24.29
CA LEU A 108 -32.97 -2.28 24.70
C LEU A 108 -34.51 -2.16 24.50
N GLU A 109 -35.14 -3.24 24.00
CA GLU A 109 -36.58 -3.30 23.73
C GLU A 109 -37.04 -2.13 22.83
N THR A 110 -36.30 -1.85 21.74
CA THR A 110 -36.58 -0.76 20.82
C THR A 110 -36.40 -1.19 19.35
N ASP A 111 -36.77 -0.32 18.42
CA ASP A 111 -36.59 -0.56 16.98
C ASP A 111 -35.11 -0.37 16.59
N VAL A 112 -34.61 -1.19 15.67
CA VAL A 112 -33.21 -1.13 15.19
C VAL A 112 -32.85 0.22 14.58
N ASP A 113 -33.79 0.91 13.97
CA ASP A 113 -33.59 2.23 13.35
C ASP A 113 -33.39 3.36 14.37
N LYS A 114 -33.54 3.07 15.65
CA LYS A 114 -33.37 4.04 16.76
C LYS A 114 -32.09 3.83 17.55
N VAL A 115 -31.29 2.83 17.21
CA VAL A 115 -30.08 2.53 17.93
C VAL A 115 -28.84 2.83 17.07
N ALA A 116 -27.76 3.22 17.75
CA ALA A 116 -26.44 3.36 17.17
C ALA A 116 -25.40 2.65 18.06
N SER A 117 -24.22 2.40 17.51
CA SER A 117 -23.07 1.89 18.24
C SER A 117 -21.95 2.93 18.22
N ASP A 118 -21.32 3.16 19.38
CA ASP A 118 -20.16 4.02 19.57
C ASP A 118 -18.84 3.23 19.66
N GLY A 119 -18.84 1.96 19.22
CA GLY A 119 -17.67 1.08 19.27
C GLY A 119 -17.35 0.50 20.65
N SER A 120 -18.09 0.84 21.69
CA SER A 120 -18.03 0.27 23.03
C SER A 120 -19.38 -0.23 23.54
N SER A 121 -20.45 0.36 23.06
CA SER A 121 -21.83 0.07 23.45
C SER A 121 -22.81 0.30 22.30
N VAL A 122 -24.02 -0.27 22.43
CA VAL A 122 -25.18 0.08 21.64
C VAL A 122 -26.13 0.89 22.53
N TYR A 123 -26.62 2.02 22.01
CA TYR A 123 -27.46 2.96 22.73
C TYR A 123 -28.64 3.44 21.87
N VAL A 124 -29.67 4.00 22.53
CA VAL A 124 -30.83 4.57 21.82
C VAL A 124 -30.53 6.05 21.48
N GLU A 125 -30.62 6.40 20.20
CA GLU A 125 -30.37 7.79 19.75
C GLU A 125 -31.41 8.76 20.35
N GLY A 126 -30.90 9.87 20.91
CA GLY A 126 -31.73 10.94 21.47
C GLY A 126 -32.35 10.65 22.84
N GLU A 127 -32.07 9.52 23.48
CA GLU A 127 -32.41 9.25 24.87
C GLU A 127 -31.19 9.45 25.80
N ASP A 128 -31.44 9.50 27.15
CA ASP A 128 -30.40 9.69 28.16
C ASP A 128 -29.36 8.55 28.10
N GLU A 129 -28.09 8.87 28.46
CA GLU A 129 -26.93 7.95 28.47
C GLU A 129 -27.13 6.65 29.28
N GLU A 130 -28.18 6.54 30.07
CA GLU A 130 -28.49 5.36 30.88
C GLU A 130 -29.05 4.18 30.07
N LYS A 131 -29.62 4.42 28.87
CA LYS A 131 -30.14 3.34 27.99
C LYS A 131 -29.07 2.89 27.00
N LYS A 132 -28.11 2.11 27.49
CA LYS A 132 -27.09 1.46 26.65
C LYS A 132 -26.74 0.07 27.14
N VAL A 133 -26.26 -0.77 26.25
CA VAL A 133 -25.72 -2.11 26.50
C VAL A 133 -24.29 -2.19 25.98
N SER A 134 -23.38 -2.77 26.74
CA SER A 134 -21.99 -2.92 26.29
C SER A 134 -21.87 -3.97 25.18
N LEU A 135 -20.80 -3.89 24.37
CA LEU A 135 -20.52 -4.88 23.34
C LEU A 135 -20.28 -6.27 23.91
N GLU A 136 -19.70 -6.39 25.12
CA GLU A 136 -19.60 -7.65 25.85
C GLU A 136 -20.99 -8.26 26.11
N GLN A 137 -21.92 -7.45 26.59
CA GLN A 137 -23.30 -7.92 26.84
C GLN A 137 -24.00 -8.33 25.54
N VAL A 138 -23.80 -7.57 24.46
CA VAL A 138 -24.33 -7.90 23.13
C VAL A 138 -23.74 -9.22 22.61
N ALA A 139 -22.44 -9.42 22.73
CA ALA A 139 -21.77 -10.66 22.32
C ALA A 139 -22.27 -11.87 23.13
N LEU A 140 -22.35 -11.74 24.45
CA LEU A 140 -22.87 -12.80 25.34
C LEU A 140 -24.34 -13.12 25.06
N LYS A 141 -25.20 -12.11 24.85
CA LYS A 141 -26.60 -12.27 24.47
C LYS A 141 -26.72 -13.05 23.16
N SER A 142 -25.97 -12.64 22.15
CA SER A 142 -25.98 -13.26 20.83
C SER A 142 -25.55 -14.73 20.89
N THR A 143 -24.42 -15.02 21.54
CA THR A 143 -23.83 -16.35 21.58
C THR A 143 -24.69 -17.32 22.43
N PHE A 144 -25.01 -16.97 23.69
CA PHE A 144 -25.58 -17.90 24.64
C PHE A 144 -27.09 -17.92 24.67
N PHE A 145 -27.75 -16.85 24.22
CA PHE A 145 -29.22 -16.79 24.25
C PHE A 145 -29.83 -16.88 22.85
N ASN A 146 -29.21 -16.25 21.87
CA ASN A 146 -29.71 -16.29 20.49
C ASN A 146 -29.10 -17.44 19.68
N ASN A 147 -28.00 -18.05 20.17
CA ASN A 147 -27.21 -19.08 19.49
C ASN A 147 -26.69 -18.61 18.12
N ILE A 148 -26.25 -17.36 18.05
CA ILE A 148 -25.71 -16.71 16.83
C ILE A 148 -24.34 -16.12 17.14
N GLU A 149 -23.34 -16.45 16.35
CA GLU A 149 -22.05 -15.74 16.38
C GLU A 149 -22.16 -14.44 15.58
N LEU A 150 -21.68 -13.35 16.18
CA LEU A 150 -21.56 -12.05 15.50
C LEU A 150 -20.28 -12.04 14.69
N GLN A 151 -20.32 -12.70 13.55
CA GLN A 151 -19.22 -12.85 12.60
C GLN A 151 -19.72 -12.58 11.18
N VAL A 152 -18.89 -11.94 10.37
CA VAL A 152 -19.19 -11.62 8.97
C VAL A 152 -17.96 -11.81 8.10
N THR A 153 -18.08 -12.65 7.08
CA THR A 153 -17.09 -12.81 6.02
C THR A 153 -17.58 -12.08 4.77
N LYS A 154 -16.73 -11.26 4.18
CA LYS A 154 -16.99 -10.60 2.89
C LYS A 154 -15.81 -10.73 1.96
N SER A 155 -16.14 -10.75 0.68
CA SER A 155 -15.17 -10.61 -0.41
C SER A 155 -15.50 -9.40 -1.27
N HIS A 156 -14.49 -8.82 -1.88
CA HIS A 156 -14.66 -7.75 -2.84
C HIS A 156 -13.76 -7.95 -4.06
N SER A 157 -14.34 -7.73 -5.23
CA SER A 157 -13.65 -7.58 -6.51
C SER A 157 -14.16 -6.32 -7.17
N SER A 158 -13.26 -5.46 -7.62
CA SER A 158 -13.64 -4.22 -8.29
C SER A 158 -13.71 -4.38 -9.80
N PRO A 159 -14.76 -3.89 -10.48
CA PRO A 159 -14.78 -3.81 -11.94
C PRO A 159 -13.92 -2.67 -12.47
N LEU A 160 -13.38 -1.82 -11.60
CA LEU A 160 -12.56 -0.66 -11.93
C LEU A 160 -11.15 -0.83 -11.34
N SER A 161 -10.20 -0.15 -11.97
CA SER A 161 -8.81 -0.06 -11.53
C SER A 161 -8.37 1.41 -11.59
N PRO A 162 -8.79 2.25 -10.61
CA PRO A 162 -8.48 3.66 -10.62
C PRO A 162 -6.96 3.88 -10.50
N PRO A 163 -6.36 4.70 -11.39
CA PRO A 163 -4.93 4.86 -11.40
C PRO A 163 -4.45 5.81 -10.29
N PRO A 164 -3.50 5.40 -9.47
CA PRO A 164 -2.63 6.31 -8.73
C PRO A 164 -1.62 6.95 -9.69
N PHE A 165 -1.10 8.12 -9.33
CA PHE A 165 -0.13 8.88 -10.10
C PHE A 165 1.07 9.27 -9.25
N MET A 166 2.23 9.39 -9.89
CA MET A 166 3.44 9.90 -9.24
C MET A 166 4.23 10.79 -10.19
N VAL A 167 4.72 11.90 -9.67
CA VAL A 167 5.74 12.72 -10.32
C VAL A 167 7.03 12.59 -9.53
N GLY A 168 8.10 12.18 -10.18
CA GLY A 168 9.44 12.07 -9.60
C GLY A 168 10.42 13.05 -10.24
N MET A 169 11.28 13.68 -9.42
CA MET A 169 12.31 14.62 -9.84
C MET A 169 13.64 14.21 -9.23
N ALA A 170 14.66 14.05 -10.06
CA ALA A 170 16.01 13.69 -9.65
C ALA A 170 16.98 14.85 -9.87
N GLU A 171 17.85 15.10 -8.90
CA GLU A 171 19.02 15.94 -8.99
C GLU A 171 20.27 15.08 -8.91
N VAL A 172 21.16 15.18 -9.90
CA VAL A 172 22.37 14.37 -10.00
C VAL A 172 23.61 15.25 -10.20
N GLU A 173 24.74 14.79 -9.68
CA GLU A 173 26.07 15.25 -10.05
C GLU A 173 26.77 14.16 -10.86
N VAL A 174 27.37 14.53 -12.01
CA VAL A 174 28.04 13.58 -12.89
C VAL A 174 29.48 13.98 -13.07
N ASP A 175 30.40 13.10 -12.68
CA ASP A 175 31.83 13.26 -13.04
C ASP A 175 32.00 12.93 -14.54
N THR A 176 32.30 13.94 -15.33
CA THR A 176 32.44 13.80 -16.79
C THR A 176 33.72 13.11 -17.24
N GLU A 177 34.68 12.88 -16.35
CA GLU A 177 35.90 12.12 -16.65
C GLU A 177 35.71 10.62 -16.45
N THR A 178 35.05 10.24 -15.35
CA THR A 178 34.82 8.84 -14.98
C THR A 178 33.47 8.31 -15.39
N GLY A 179 32.48 9.18 -15.56
CA GLY A 179 31.09 8.85 -15.80
C GLY A 179 30.32 8.47 -14.54
N ASN A 180 30.90 8.65 -13.34
CA ASN A 180 30.23 8.38 -12.08
C ASN A 180 29.04 9.32 -11.89
N VAL A 181 27.94 8.81 -11.32
CA VAL A 181 26.70 9.54 -11.03
C VAL A 181 26.42 9.49 -9.54
N ASP A 182 26.39 10.63 -8.91
CA ASP A 182 25.92 10.79 -7.54
C ASP A 182 24.51 11.37 -7.54
N LEU A 183 23.54 10.63 -6.99
CA LEU A 183 22.19 11.12 -6.79
C LEU A 183 22.17 11.98 -5.53
N LEU A 184 21.93 13.28 -5.68
CA LEU A 184 21.94 14.24 -4.58
C LEU A 184 20.59 14.32 -3.88
N ASP A 185 19.51 14.42 -4.68
CA ASP A 185 18.16 14.61 -4.16
C ASP A 185 17.13 13.95 -5.09
N TYR A 186 16.11 13.34 -4.47
CA TYR A 186 14.96 12.82 -5.18
C TYR A 186 13.67 13.29 -4.53
N VAL A 187 12.84 13.98 -5.27
CA VAL A 187 11.55 14.49 -4.80
C VAL A 187 10.41 13.73 -5.49
N ALA A 188 9.47 13.25 -4.71
CA ALA A 188 8.29 12.58 -5.22
C ALA A 188 7.02 13.24 -4.70
N VAL A 189 6.05 13.45 -5.59
CA VAL A 189 4.67 13.78 -5.23
C VAL A 189 3.78 12.65 -5.73
N VAL A 190 3.01 12.08 -4.82
CA VAL A 190 2.21 10.87 -5.06
C VAL A 190 0.74 11.15 -4.82
N ASP A 191 -0.10 10.79 -5.78
CA ASP A 191 -1.55 10.68 -5.62
C ASP A 191 -1.95 9.22 -5.50
N CYS A 192 -2.09 8.75 -4.27
CA CYS A 192 -2.64 7.43 -3.95
C CYS A 192 -4.08 7.51 -3.39
N GLY A 193 -4.82 8.54 -3.77
CA GLY A 193 -6.09 8.86 -3.13
C GLY A 193 -5.86 9.39 -1.71
N THR A 194 -6.71 8.97 -0.78
CA THR A 194 -6.49 9.24 0.64
C THR A 194 -5.46 8.26 1.21
N PRO A 195 -4.28 8.71 1.67
CA PRO A 195 -3.35 7.81 2.35
C PRO A 195 -3.92 7.41 3.72
N ILE A 196 -4.27 6.13 3.87
CA ILE A 196 -4.87 5.59 5.12
C ILE A 196 -3.95 5.82 6.33
N ASN A 197 -2.67 5.58 6.12
CA ASN A 197 -1.62 5.90 7.09
C ASN A 197 -0.49 6.66 6.38
N PRO A 198 -0.42 8.00 6.52
CA PRO A 198 0.57 8.81 5.82
C PRO A 198 2.02 8.41 6.09
N ASN A 199 2.33 7.92 7.31
CA ASN A 199 3.68 7.47 7.63
C ASN A 199 4.05 6.18 6.91
N LEU A 200 3.16 5.18 6.90
CA LEU A 200 3.38 3.92 6.18
C LEU A 200 3.41 4.15 4.66
N ALA A 201 2.53 5.00 4.15
CA ALA A 201 2.53 5.38 2.73
C ALA A 201 3.85 6.04 2.31
N ARG A 202 4.41 6.93 3.16
CA ARG A 202 5.72 7.55 2.93
C ARG A 202 6.84 6.53 2.94
N VAL A 203 6.89 5.64 3.93
CA VAL A 203 7.92 4.58 4.01
C VAL A 203 7.86 3.66 2.79
N GLN A 204 6.66 3.29 2.35
CA GLN A 204 6.46 2.51 1.12
C GLN A 204 7.00 3.25 -0.10
N THR A 205 6.72 4.56 -0.21
CA THR A 205 7.20 5.39 -1.31
C THR A 205 8.73 5.51 -1.32
N GLU A 206 9.33 5.82 -0.17
CA GLU A 206 10.79 5.92 -0.04
C GLU A 206 11.48 4.58 -0.39
N GLY A 207 10.91 3.46 0.07
CA GLY A 207 11.40 2.12 -0.23
C GLY A 207 11.34 1.78 -1.73
N GLY A 208 10.23 2.08 -2.40
CA GLY A 208 10.10 1.86 -3.85
C GLY A 208 11.01 2.76 -4.68
N ILE A 209 11.18 4.03 -4.28
CA ILE A 209 12.16 4.94 -4.90
C ILE A 209 13.57 4.38 -4.78
N ALA A 210 13.96 3.86 -3.59
CA ALA A 210 15.28 3.26 -3.39
C ALA A 210 15.50 2.03 -4.30
N GLN A 211 14.49 1.20 -4.50
CA GLN A 211 14.56 0.11 -5.48
C GLN A 211 14.75 0.63 -6.90
N GLY A 212 13.98 1.64 -7.31
CA GLY A 212 14.10 2.25 -8.63
C GLY A 212 15.47 2.91 -8.88
N ILE A 213 16.07 3.52 -7.85
CA ILE A 213 17.46 4.03 -7.90
C ILE A 213 18.43 2.85 -8.10
N GLY A 214 18.23 1.74 -7.39
CA GLY A 214 19.01 0.52 -7.58
C GLY A 214 18.96 0.01 -9.00
N MET A 215 17.79 -0.10 -9.59
CA MET A 215 17.60 -0.49 -10.99
C MET A 215 18.22 0.50 -11.97
N ALA A 216 18.17 1.78 -11.66
CA ALA A 216 18.72 2.82 -12.54
C ALA A 216 20.26 2.79 -12.61
N LEU A 217 20.94 2.62 -11.47
CA LEU A 217 22.38 2.90 -11.35
C LEU A 217 23.24 1.68 -11.01
N PHE A 218 22.71 0.62 -10.36
CA PHE A 218 23.54 -0.40 -9.72
C PHE A 218 23.20 -1.83 -10.11
N GLU A 219 21.92 -2.16 -10.20
CA GLU A 219 21.46 -3.56 -10.24
C GLU A 219 21.46 -4.11 -11.67
N ASP A 220 22.17 -5.23 -11.86
CA ASP A 220 22.27 -5.91 -13.15
C ASP A 220 22.47 -7.42 -12.90
N VAL A 221 21.48 -8.24 -13.22
CA VAL A 221 21.62 -9.70 -13.14
C VAL A 221 22.32 -10.22 -14.38
N GLN A 222 23.57 -10.66 -14.20
CA GLN A 222 24.41 -11.14 -15.29
C GLN A 222 24.36 -12.66 -15.43
N TYR A 223 24.20 -13.12 -16.65
CA TYR A 223 24.17 -14.53 -16.98
C TYR A 223 25.41 -14.98 -17.80
N THR A 224 25.82 -16.22 -17.61
CA THR A 224 26.74 -16.90 -18.52
C THR A 224 26.00 -17.37 -19.77
N ASP A 225 26.72 -17.73 -20.83
CA ASP A 225 26.13 -18.32 -22.04
C ASP A 225 25.37 -19.63 -21.78
N LYS A 226 25.58 -20.26 -20.62
CA LYS A 226 24.88 -21.46 -20.14
C LYS A 226 23.70 -21.17 -19.21
N GLY A 227 23.30 -19.90 -19.05
CA GLY A 227 22.16 -19.49 -18.22
C GLY A 227 22.43 -19.47 -16.70
N LYS A 228 23.69 -19.61 -16.26
CA LYS A 228 24.04 -19.47 -14.84
C LYS A 228 24.23 -18.00 -14.46
N VAL A 229 23.66 -17.58 -13.33
CA VAL A 229 23.89 -16.24 -12.78
C VAL A 229 25.35 -16.11 -12.39
N ARG A 230 26.03 -15.04 -12.86
CA ARG A 230 27.44 -14.75 -12.54
C ARG A 230 27.58 -14.10 -11.16
N ASN A 231 26.70 -13.14 -10.87
CA ASN A 231 26.71 -12.33 -9.66
C ASN A 231 25.64 -12.79 -8.66
N ASN A 232 25.75 -14.04 -8.21
CA ASN A 232 24.77 -14.73 -7.37
C ASN A 232 24.95 -14.51 -5.85
N SER A 233 25.65 -13.47 -5.45
CA SER A 233 25.86 -13.10 -4.05
C SER A 233 25.92 -11.59 -3.88
N PHE A 234 25.63 -11.06 -2.70
CA PHE A 234 25.71 -9.62 -2.39
C PHE A 234 27.14 -9.03 -2.48
N MET A 235 28.17 -9.86 -2.59
CA MET A 235 29.52 -9.39 -2.91
C MET A 235 29.64 -8.93 -4.38
N GLN A 236 28.84 -9.49 -5.26
CA GLN A 236 28.89 -9.26 -6.72
C GLN A 236 27.67 -8.51 -7.23
N TYR A 237 26.47 -8.87 -6.76
CA TYR A 237 25.23 -8.15 -7.06
C TYR A 237 25.12 -6.92 -6.12
N LYS A 238 25.13 -5.75 -6.68
CA LYS A 238 25.13 -4.49 -5.94
C LYS A 238 23.75 -3.92 -5.83
N ILE A 239 23.27 -3.76 -4.60
CA ILE A 239 22.09 -2.96 -4.27
C ILE A 239 22.57 -1.65 -3.64
N PRO A 240 21.84 -0.53 -3.80
CA PRO A 240 22.23 0.74 -3.23
C PRO A 240 22.20 0.68 -1.69
N THR A 241 23.17 1.34 -1.08
CA THR A 241 23.20 1.59 0.36
C THR A 241 22.56 2.95 0.69
N ARG A 242 22.42 3.27 1.98
CA ARG A 242 21.94 4.59 2.41
C ARG A 242 22.81 5.75 1.86
N MET A 243 24.08 5.49 1.56
CA MET A 243 25.00 6.48 1.01
C MET A 243 24.77 6.76 -0.49
N ASP A 244 24.12 5.82 -1.17
CA ASP A 244 23.98 5.88 -2.64
C ASP A 244 22.63 6.46 -3.09
N VAL A 245 21.63 6.52 -2.18
CA VAL A 245 20.26 6.92 -2.54
C VAL A 245 19.99 8.43 -2.41
N GLY A 246 20.97 9.21 -1.98
CA GLY A 246 20.82 10.65 -1.79
C GLY A 246 19.79 11.00 -0.71
N ASN A 247 19.18 12.16 -0.85
CA ASN A 247 18.07 12.60 -0.01
C ASN A 247 16.74 12.31 -0.73
N ILE A 248 15.82 11.59 -0.08
CA ILE A 248 14.50 11.29 -0.64
C ILE A 248 13.45 12.09 0.13
N ARG A 249 12.64 12.86 -0.61
CA ARG A 249 11.54 13.67 -0.07
C ARG A 249 10.24 13.27 -0.73
N VAL A 250 9.23 12.95 0.07
CA VAL A 250 7.92 12.50 -0.38
C VAL A 250 6.83 13.41 0.13
N ASP A 251 5.94 13.81 -0.76
CA ASP A 251 4.70 14.50 -0.44
C ASP A 251 3.51 13.84 -1.13
N PHE A 252 2.31 14.08 -0.61
CA PHE A 252 1.08 13.47 -1.12
C PHE A 252 0.11 14.56 -1.59
N GLU A 253 -0.41 14.35 -2.80
CA GLU A 253 -1.61 15.04 -3.28
C GLU A 253 -2.80 14.11 -3.08
N CYS A 254 -3.80 14.56 -2.34
CA CYS A 254 -4.93 13.71 -1.96
C CYS A 254 -6.11 13.94 -2.90
N SER A 255 -6.31 13.05 -3.87
CA SER A 255 -7.57 12.93 -4.60
C SER A 255 -8.44 11.86 -3.92
N TYR A 256 -9.72 12.15 -3.71
CA TYR A 256 -10.65 11.19 -3.11
C TYR A 256 -11.17 10.22 -4.18
N GLU A 257 -10.85 8.92 -4.05
CA GLU A 257 -11.36 7.88 -4.95
C GLU A 257 -12.67 7.29 -4.41
N GLN A 258 -13.76 7.55 -5.09
CA GLN A 258 -15.10 7.14 -4.63
C GLN A 258 -15.30 5.61 -4.57
N THR A 259 -14.54 4.85 -5.34
CA THR A 259 -14.65 3.39 -5.41
C THR A 259 -13.69 2.68 -4.47
N GLY A 260 -12.80 3.43 -3.80
CA GLY A 260 -11.81 2.91 -2.87
C GLY A 260 -12.19 3.08 -1.40
N PRO A 261 -11.61 2.28 -0.50
CA PRO A 261 -11.90 2.37 0.92
C PRO A 261 -11.41 3.74 1.45
N PHE A 262 -12.29 4.50 2.09
CA PHE A 262 -12.01 5.85 2.60
C PHE A 262 -11.39 6.81 1.56
N GLY A 263 -11.60 6.55 0.27
CA GLY A 263 -11.04 7.34 -0.82
C GLY A 263 -9.61 6.97 -1.22
N ALA A 264 -9.09 5.83 -0.76
CA ALA A 264 -7.74 5.37 -1.08
C ALA A 264 -7.66 4.70 -2.46
N LYS A 265 -6.50 4.83 -3.10
CA LYS A 265 -6.02 4.03 -4.23
C LYS A 265 -4.82 3.19 -3.80
N SER A 266 -4.19 2.50 -4.73
CA SER A 266 -2.96 1.76 -4.46
C SER A 266 -1.73 2.70 -4.42
N ILE A 267 -0.60 2.19 -3.93
CA ILE A 267 0.68 2.89 -3.92
C ILE A 267 1.86 1.95 -4.21
N GLY A 268 1.70 0.65 -3.99
CA GLY A 268 2.81 -0.30 -3.84
C GLY A 268 3.83 -0.34 -4.97
N GLU A 269 3.40 -0.46 -6.22
CA GLU A 269 4.30 -0.60 -7.38
C GLU A 269 4.55 0.72 -8.12
N LEU A 270 3.61 1.68 -8.06
CA LEU A 270 3.75 2.99 -8.71
C LEU A 270 5.07 3.67 -8.37
N VAL A 271 5.51 3.52 -7.13
CA VAL A 271 6.63 4.28 -6.55
C VAL A 271 8.01 3.86 -7.07
N ILE A 272 8.10 2.73 -7.78
CA ILE A 272 9.32 2.26 -8.44
C ILE A 272 9.46 2.77 -9.89
N ASP A 273 8.40 3.27 -10.49
CA ASP A 273 8.34 3.54 -11.94
C ASP A 273 9.07 4.82 -12.34
N THR A 274 9.05 5.85 -11.51
CA THR A 274 9.62 7.16 -11.87
C THR A 274 11.13 7.30 -11.70
N PRO A 275 11.86 6.59 -10.80
CA PRO A 275 13.29 6.83 -10.61
C PRO A 275 14.14 6.59 -11.85
N CYS A 276 13.94 5.47 -12.55
CA CYS A 276 14.71 5.14 -13.75
C CYS A 276 14.64 6.25 -14.82
N PRO A 277 13.47 6.68 -15.29
CA PRO A 277 13.38 7.74 -16.29
C PRO A 277 13.79 9.11 -15.77
N ALA A 278 13.54 9.46 -14.50
CA ALA A 278 13.93 10.73 -13.92
C ALA A 278 15.46 10.86 -13.84
N ILE A 279 16.16 9.82 -13.40
CA ILE A 279 17.63 9.79 -13.32
C ILE A 279 18.23 9.78 -14.73
N ALA A 280 17.69 8.99 -15.66
CA ALA A 280 18.17 8.96 -17.04
C ALA A 280 18.08 10.34 -17.71
N GLU A 281 17.01 11.08 -17.47
CA GLU A 281 16.84 12.43 -18.00
C GLU A 281 17.77 13.45 -17.28
N ALA A 282 17.98 13.31 -15.98
CA ALA A 282 18.91 14.14 -15.23
C ALA A 282 20.36 13.96 -15.73
N VAL A 283 20.79 12.71 -15.96
CA VAL A 283 22.10 12.40 -16.57
C VAL A 283 22.21 12.97 -17.98
N TYR A 284 21.14 12.87 -18.79
CA TYR A 284 21.12 13.48 -20.11
C TYR A 284 21.28 15.02 -20.05
N ASN A 285 20.59 15.67 -19.12
CA ASN A 285 20.69 17.13 -18.94
C ASN A 285 22.09 17.56 -18.51
N ALA A 286 22.76 16.76 -17.66
CA ALA A 286 24.12 17.06 -17.19
C ALA A 286 25.19 16.81 -18.24
N THR A 287 25.04 15.79 -19.11
CA THR A 287 26.14 15.33 -20.00
C THR A 287 25.79 15.36 -21.48
N GLY A 288 24.51 15.49 -21.81
CA GLY A 288 23.98 15.30 -23.14
C GLY A 288 24.06 13.86 -23.65
N VAL A 289 24.42 12.87 -22.82
CA VAL A 289 24.47 11.46 -23.18
C VAL A 289 23.11 10.80 -22.85
N ARG A 290 22.46 10.26 -23.86
CA ARG A 290 21.20 9.55 -23.68
C ARG A 290 21.45 8.05 -23.55
N VAL A 291 21.34 7.55 -22.31
CA VAL A 291 21.40 6.13 -22.01
C VAL A 291 20.00 5.52 -22.20
N ARG A 292 19.92 4.38 -22.92
CA ARG A 292 18.66 3.69 -23.25
C ARG A 292 18.61 2.25 -22.73
N GLU A 293 19.65 1.85 -22.05
CA GLU A 293 19.79 0.54 -21.43
C GLU A 293 20.19 0.68 -19.98
N LEU A 294 19.43 0.10 -19.05
CA LEU A 294 19.76 0.06 -17.64
C LEU A 294 20.75 -1.08 -17.34
N PRO A 295 21.49 -0.99 -16.26
CA PRO A 295 21.74 0.21 -15.46
C PRO A 295 22.55 1.27 -16.21
N ILE A 296 22.45 2.53 -15.76
CA ILE A 296 23.19 3.67 -16.27
C ILE A 296 24.62 3.63 -15.70
N THR A 297 25.47 2.79 -16.29
CA THR A 297 26.82 2.58 -15.77
C THR A 297 27.76 3.76 -16.09
N PRO A 298 28.78 4.01 -15.24
CA PRO A 298 29.81 5.02 -15.52
C PRO A 298 30.47 4.85 -16.91
N GLU A 299 30.71 3.59 -17.34
CA GLU A 299 31.26 3.29 -18.66
C GLU A 299 30.37 3.81 -19.80
N LYS A 300 29.04 3.57 -19.72
CA LYS A 300 28.08 4.04 -20.75
C LYS A 300 28.11 5.57 -20.88
N ILE A 301 28.24 6.27 -19.77
CA ILE A 301 28.31 7.75 -19.75
C ILE A 301 29.66 8.24 -20.30
N ALA A 302 30.77 7.75 -19.77
CA ALA A 302 32.11 8.17 -20.21
C ALA A 302 32.32 7.91 -21.70
N MET A 303 31.96 6.73 -22.20
CA MET A 303 32.04 6.40 -23.63
C MET A 303 31.12 7.28 -24.48
N GLY A 304 29.91 7.58 -23.98
CA GLY A 304 28.97 8.47 -24.64
C GLY A 304 29.54 9.90 -24.79
N ILE A 305 30.20 10.44 -23.77
CA ILE A 305 30.85 11.75 -23.79
C ILE A 305 32.03 11.76 -24.79
N LEU A 306 32.88 10.71 -24.77
CA LEU A 306 34.00 10.58 -25.69
C LEU A 306 33.55 10.52 -27.15
N ASN A 307 32.52 9.77 -27.45
CA ASN A 307 31.98 9.64 -28.81
C ASN A 307 31.44 10.97 -29.34
N LYS A 308 30.78 11.78 -28.49
CA LYS A 308 30.34 13.14 -28.88
C LYS A 308 31.49 14.05 -29.20
N LYS A 309 32.53 14.10 -28.35
CA LYS A 309 33.74 14.91 -28.59
C LYS A 309 34.46 14.48 -29.87
N GLY A 310 34.36 13.23 -30.30
CA GLY A 310 34.92 12.72 -31.54
C GLY A 310 34.15 13.16 -32.80
N THR A 311 32.83 13.25 -32.72
CA THR A 311 31.97 13.73 -33.81
C THR A 311 32.09 15.23 -34.05
N ASP A 312 32.22 16.03 -32.99
CA ASP A 312 32.40 17.50 -33.11
C ASP A 312 33.75 17.90 -33.67
N LYS A 313 34.78 17.03 -33.64
CA LYS A 313 36.08 17.28 -34.25
C LYS A 313 36.15 16.97 -35.75
N ASN A 314 35.14 16.26 -36.29
CA ASN A 314 35.05 15.83 -37.68
C ASN A 314 33.97 16.61 -38.48
N SER A 315 33.29 17.56 -37.86
CA SER A 315 32.37 18.52 -38.48
C SER A 315 33.01 19.90 -38.55
#